data_7a13c46ec3c173f7272ea523ae482bc0
#
_entry.id   7a13c46ec3c173f7272ea523ae482bc0
#
_cell.length_a   1.000
_cell.length_b   1.000
_cell.length_c   1.000
_cell.angle_alpha   90.00
_cell.angle_beta   90.00
_cell.angle_gamma   90.00
#
_symmetry.space_group_name_H-M   'P 1'
#
loop_
_entity.id
_entity.type
_entity.pdbx_description
1 polymer ?
#
loop_
_entity_poly.entity_id
_entity_poly.type
_entity_poly.pdbx_seq_one_letter_code
_entity_poly.pdbx_strand_id
1 'polypeptide(L)'
;MPQFYETDSIYTWMRVCAVEHWEALDMEEGKEYKERISTIAGLKEEGEEFLSMSGITSSTLMGAIMNTIDWGELLEDVLKDIDDEDDDA
;
A
#
# COMPACT_ATOMS: atom_id res chain seq x y z
N MET A 1 1.77 -0.27 15.19
CA MET A 1 2.20 -0.96 13.99
C MET A 1 1.51 -2.30 13.86
N PRO A 2 0.90 -2.59 12.73
CA PRO A 2 0.23 -3.87 12.58
C PRO A 2 1.25 -5.01 12.60
N GLN A 3 0.90 -6.08 13.30
CA GLN A 3 1.70 -7.27 13.34
C GLN A 3 1.09 -8.31 12.42
N PHE A 4 1.91 -9.18 11.89
CA PHE A 4 1.41 -10.28 11.07
C PHE A 4 0.93 -11.39 11.98
N TYR A 5 -0.32 -11.74 11.84
CA TYR A 5 -0.92 -12.89 12.50
C TYR A 5 -1.15 -13.98 11.46
N GLU A 6 -1.56 -15.15 11.90
CA GLU A 6 -1.80 -16.27 11.00
C GLU A 6 -2.81 -15.96 9.90
N THR A 7 -3.77 -15.10 10.19
CA THR A 7 -4.81 -14.72 9.24
C THR A 7 -4.44 -13.51 8.41
N ASP A 8 -3.36 -12.82 8.77
CA ASP A 8 -2.94 -11.63 8.06
C ASP A 8 -1.97 -11.99 6.95
N SER A 9 -2.15 -11.39 5.80
CA SER A 9 -1.24 -11.57 4.67
C SER A 9 -0.49 -10.28 4.41
N ILE A 10 0.63 -10.40 3.70
CA ILE A 10 1.37 -9.23 3.23
C ILE A 10 0.44 -8.34 2.40
N TYR A 11 -0.42 -8.95 1.60
CA TYR A 11 -1.40 -8.24 0.80
C TYR A 11 -2.27 -7.33 1.67
N THR A 12 -2.88 -7.90 2.71
CA THR A 12 -3.75 -7.15 3.61
C THR A 12 -3.00 -6.03 4.31
N TRP A 13 -1.80 -6.34 4.79
CA TRP A 13 -0.95 -5.34 5.45
C TRP A 13 -0.62 -4.18 4.51
N MET A 14 -0.24 -4.49 3.29
CA MET A 14 0.10 -3.47 2.29
C MET A 14 -1.10 -2.59 1.95
N ARG A 15 -2.27 -3.19 1.81
CA ARG A 15 -3.50 -2.48 1.55
C ARG A 15 -3.82 -1.49 2.67
N VAL A 16 -3.71 -1.94 3.90
CA VAL A 16 -3.96 -1.08 5.07
C VAL A 16 -2.94 0.05 5.14
N CYS A 17 -1.66 -0.26 4.91
CA CYS A 17 -0.60 0.75 4.94
C CYS A 17 -0.86 1.86 3.90
N ALA A 18 -1.26 1.49 2.70
CA ALA A 18 -1.51 2.46 1.65
C ALA A 18 -2.67 3.38 2.00
N VAL A 19 -3.77 2.81 2.50
CA VAL A 19 -4.95 3.58 2.86
C VAL A 19 -4.66 4.50 4.05
N GLU A 20 -3.99 3.98 5.08
CA GLU A 20 -3.62 4.78 6.24
C GLU A 20 -2.67 5.92 5.89
N HIS A 21 -1.73 5.66 5.00
CA HIS A 21 -0.82 6.69 4.55
C HIS A 21 -1.58 7.82 3.84
N TRP A 22 -2.51 7.44 2.96
CA TRP A 22 -3.35 8.41 2.27
C TRP A 22 -4.17 9.25 3.26
N GLU A 23 -4.75 8.60 4.27
CA GLU A 23 -5.56 9.29 5.28
C GLU A 23 -4.76 10.32 6.08
N ALA A 24 -3.48 10.06 6.26
CA ALA A 24 -2.60 10.95 7.02
C ALA A 24 -2.17 12.19 6.24
N LEU A 25 -2.40 12.21 4.94
CA LEU A 25 -2.03 13.33 4.08
C LEU A 25 -3.14 14.36 4.00
N ASP A 26 -2.77 15.60 3.71
CA ASP A 26 -3.78 16.64 3.47
C ASP A 26 -4.43 16.42 2.10
N MET A 27 -5.37 17.29 1.74
CA MET A 27 -6.15 17.11 0.51
C MET A 27 -5.29 17.13 -0.74
N GLU A 28 -4.34 18.04 -0.84
CA GLU A 28 -3.46 18.14 -2.01
C GLU A 28 -2.48 16.99 -2.09
N GLU A 29 -1.83 16.68 -0.98
CA GLU A 29 -0.87 15.58 -0.92
C GLU A 29 -1.56 14.24 -1.15
N GLY A 30 -2.75 14.08 -0.58
CA GLY A 30 -3.53 12.87 -0.78
C GLY A 30 -3.89 12.65 -2.23
N LYS A 31 -4.22 13.73 -2.94
CA LYS A 31 -4.54 13.66 -4.35
C LYS A 31 -3.33 13.24 -5.18
N GLU A 32 -2.17 13.81 -4.89
CA GLU A 32 -0.93 13.45 -5.55
C GLU A 32 -0.54 12.00 -5.28
N TYR A 33 -0.70 11.59 -4.04
CA TYR A 33 -0.42 10.23 -3.64
C TYR A 33 -1.33 9.24 -4.37
N LYS A 34 -2.61 9.54 -4.44
CA LYS A 34 -3.58 8.72 -5.16
C LYS A 34 -3.20 8.57 -6.63
N GLU A 35 -2.77 9.65 -7.27
CA GLU A 35 -2.32 9.60 -8.65
C GLU A 35 -1.09 8.71 -8.81
N ARG A 36 -0.14 8.81 -7.87
CA ARG A 36 1.08 8.02 -7.92
C ARG A 36 0.78 6.52 -7.80
N ILE A 37 -0.10 6.15 -6.90
CA ILE A 37 -0.43 4.74 -6.69
C ILE A 37 -1.52 4.22 -7.63
N SER A 38 -1.95 5.03 -8.59
CA SER A 38 -2.94 4.58 -9.56
C SER A 38 -2.31 3.79 -10.71
N THR A 39 -1.00 3.58 -10.67
CA THR A 39 -0.30 2.70 -11.59
C THR A 39 0.37 1.59 -10.79
N ILE A 40 0.55 0.43 -11.43
CA ILE A 40 1.22 -0.70 -10.77
C ILE A 40 2.64 -0.32 -10.36
N ALA A 41 3.36 0.37 -11.24
CA ALA A 41 4.73 0.79 -10.93
C ALA A 41 4.79 1.70 -9.71
N GLY A 42 3.90 2.68 -9.63
CA GLY A 42 3.85 3.60 -8.50
C GLY A 42 3.48 2.90 -7.21
N LEU A 43 2.50 1.99 -7.26
CA LEU A 43 2.09 1.23 -6.09
C LEU A 43 3.23 0.32 -5.59
N LYS A 44 3.98 -0.29 -6.51
CA LYS A 44 5.13 -1.11 -6.15
C LYS A 44 6.20 -0.29 -5.43
N GLU A 45 6.48 0.92 -5.91
CA GLU A 45 7.44 1.80 -5.25
C GLU A 45 7.02 2.12 -3.82
N GLU A 46 5.75 2.42 -3.61
CA GLU A 46 5.25 2.68 -2.27
C GLU A 46 5.32 1.42 -1.40
N GLY A 47 5.04 0.27 -1.98
CA GLY A 47 5.15 -1.00 -1.25
C GLY A 47 6.57 -1.28 -0.78
N GLU A 48 7.56 -1.02 -1.62
CA GLU A 48 8.95 -1.15 -1.24
C GLU A 48 9.30 -0.23 -0.07
N GLU A 49 8.80 0.99 -0.11
CA GLU A 49 9.02 1.95 0.95
C GLU A 49 8.41 1.50 2.27
N PHE A 50 7.18 0.98 2.23
CA PHE A 50 6.54 0.45 3.44
C PHE A 50 7.33 -0.70 4.04
N LEU A 51 7.83 -1.60 3.21
CA LEU A 51 8.64 -2.73 3.67
C LEU A 51 9.95 -2.24 4.30
N SER A 52 10.58 -1.26 3.67
CA SER A 52 11.82 -0.67 4.18
C SER A 52 11.59 -0.02 5.54
N MET A 53 10.50 0.73 5.68
CA MET A 53 10.15 1.38 6.94
C MET A 53 9.83 0.38 8.04
N SER A 54 9.40 -0.81 7.66
CA SER A 54 9.11 -1.88 8.61
C SER A 54 10.35 -2.70 9.00
N GLY A 55 11.53 -2.30 8.50
CA GLY A 55 12.78 -2.96 8.86
C GLY A 55 13.26 -4.01 7.87
N ILE A 56 12.58 -4.18 6.76
CA ILE A 56 12.99 -5.14 5.73
C ILE A 56 13.95 -4.44 4.78
N THR A 57 15.24 -4.68 4.97
CA THR A 57 16.29 -4.02 4.21
C THR A 57 16.98 -4.94 3.21
N SER A 58 16.74 -6.25 3.31
CA SER A 58 17.33 -7.21 2.36
C SER A 58 16.61 -7.12 1.03
N SER A 59 17.34 -6.80 -0.04
CA SER A 59 16.74 -6.72 -1.37
C SER A 59 16.23 -8.07 -1.86
N THR A 60 16.87 -9.15 -1.44
CA THR A 60 16.41 -10.50 -1.79
C THR A 60 15.07 -10.82 -1.14
N LEU A 61 14.96 -10.53 0.15
CA LEU A 61 13.71 -10.76 0.89
C LEU A 61 12.60 -9.85 0.37
N MET A 62 12.92 -8.59 0.13
CA MET A 62 11.97 -7.63 -0.40
C MET A 62 11.42 -8.10 -1.75
N GLY A 63 12.27 -8.55 -2.64
CA GLY A 63 11.87 -9.09 -3.93
C GLY A 63 10.97 -10.30 -3.80
N ALA A 64 11.28 -11.20 -2.87
CA ALA A 64 10.46 -12.37 -2.62
C ALA A 64 9.07 -11.99 -2.15
N ILE A 65 8.97 -11.03 -1.23
CA ILE A 65 7.69 -10.53 -0.72
C ILE A 65 6.90 -9.85 -1.85
N MET A 66 7.56 -9.00 -2.61
CA MET A 66 6.92 -8.27 -3.71
C MET A 66 6.34 -9.21 -4.76
N ASN A 67 7.00 -10.34 -4.98
CA ASN A 67 6.53 -11.32 -5.97
C ASN A 67 5.31 -12.11 -5.51
N THR A 68 4.96 -12.08 -4.23
CA THR A 68 3.78 -12.78 -3.73
C THR A 68 2.49 -11.98 -3.86
N ILE A 69 2.59 -10.72 -4.21
CA ILE A 69 1.45 -9.81 -4.25
C ILE A 69 0.93 -9.69 -5.68
N ASP A 70 -0.39 -9.83 -5.83
CA ASP A 70 -1.06 -9.49 -7.08
C ASP A 70 -1.29 -7.98 -7.09
N TRP A 71 -0.39 -7.27 -7.72
CA TRP A 71 -0.38 -5.80 -7.70
C TRP A 71 -1.58 -5.18 -8.40
N GLY A 72 -2.10 -5.85 -9.43
CA GLY A 72 -3.30 -5.37 -10.11
C GLY A 72 -4.52 -5.41 -9.19
N GLU A 73 -4.67 -6.51 -8.46
CA GLU A 73 -5.76 -6.66 -7.51
C GLU A 73 -5.60 -5.69 -6.34
N LEU A 74 -4.37 -5.57 -5.82
CA LEU A 74 -4.10 -4.65 -4.73
C LEU A 74 -4.40 -3.21 -5.14
N LEU A 75 -4.03 -2.83 -6.35
CA LEU A 75 -4.31 -1.50 -6.88
C LEU A 75 -5.80 -1.21 -6.87
N GLU A 76 -6.61 -2.14 -7.36
CA GLU A 76 -8.06 -1.97 -7.38
C GLU A 76 -8.64 -1.83 -5.98
N ASP A 77 -8.18 -2.68 -5.07
CA ASP A 77 -8.67 -2.67 -3.70
C ASP A 77 -8.29 -1.39 -2.96
N VAL A 78 -7.07 -0.92 -3.13
CA VAL A 78 -6.62 0.31 -2.48
C VAL A 78 -7.39 1.51 -3.01
N LEU A 79 -7.54 1.61 -4.32
CA LEU A 79 -8.27 2.73 -4.91
C LEU A 79 -9.74 2.72 -4.49
N LYS A 80 -10.33 1.54 -4.40
CA LYS A 80 -11.70 1.40 -3.95
C LYS A 80 -11.86 1.86 -2.49
N ASP A 81 -10.93 1.46 -1.63
CA ASP A 81 -10.97 1.87 -0.23
C ASP A 81 -10.82 3.39 -0.08
N ILE A 82 -9.94 3.99 -0.86
CA ILE A 82 -9.74 5.44 -0.86
C ILE A 82 -11.00 6.15 -1.36
N ASP A 83 -11.59 5.67 -2.44
CA ASP A 83 -12.79 6.25 -3.01
C ASP A 83 -13.98 6.15 -2.06
N ASP A 84 -14.11 5.03 -1.34
CA ASP A 84 -15.17 4.85 -0.35
C ASP A 84 -15.05 5.87 0.78
N GLU A 85 -13.83 6.16 1.22
CA GLU A 85 -13.60 7.15 2.27
C GLU A 85 -13.83 8.57 1.77
N ASP A 86 -13.41 8.85 0.55
CA ASP A 86 -13.59 10.16 -0.06
C ASP A 86 -15.07 10.47 -0.26
N ASP A 87 -15.85 9.45 -0.57
CA ASP A 87 -17.29 9.56 -0.81
C ASP A 87 -18.07 9.86 0.46
N ASP A 88 -17.48 9.57 1.59
CA ASP A 88 -18.11 9.72 2.89
C ASP A 88 -17.98 11.14 3.45
N ALA A 89 -17.30 11.99 2.75
CA ALA A 89 -17.05 13.36 3.20
C ALA A 89 -18.26 14.27 3.08
#